data_7920bcdd89263b11040ca68e723feb6b
#
_entry.id   7920bcdd89263b11040ca68e723feb6b
#
_cell.length_a   1.000
_cell.length_b   1.000
_cell.length_c   1.000
_cell.angle_alpha   90.00
_cell.angle_beta   90.00
_cell.angle_gamma   90.00
#
_symmetry.space_group_name_H-M   'P 1'
#
loop_
_entity.id
_entity.type
_entity.pdbx_description
1 polymer ?
#
loop_
_entity_poly.entity_id
_entity_poly.type
_entity_poly.pdbx_seq_one_letter_code
_entity_poly.pdbx_strand_id
1 'polypeptide(L)'
;MKMSTYRKWVLCFLGMNLMFVPSLVSAQRNDEATEQLGKALEYFTSQKYHECLMIMQDLEKQYRLNPRYKAYLGVCYYYEWDYEHANKYLTEAIPQLALFAPHERSFYYWANAESLFNLQKYKEASPMYEAMLPLCYENEKPDAYYRLGFCHLFMENWVGAWNEFLKAQDAYQKYRDTPDMQARIIQVCHMLDGLKPKVIGIVISDLLK
;
A
#
# COMPACT_ATOMS: atom_id res chain seq x y z
N MET A 1 -5.75 -6.00 -77.40
CA MET A 1 -6.46 -6.81 -76.43
C MET A 1 -6.58 -6.02 -75.10
N LYS A 2 -7.79 -5.47 -74.81
CA LYS A 2 -8.02 -4.54 -73.69
C LYS A 2 -8.11 -5.37 -72.40
N MET A 3 -7.16 -5.24 -71.49
CA MET A 3 -7.24 -5.79 -70.18
C MET A 3 -8.31 -5.00 -69.40
N SER A 4 -9.31 -5.75 -68.92
CA SER A 4 -10.54 -5.31 -68.27
C SER A 4 -10.27 -4.41 -67.05
N THR A 5 -10.93 -3.27 -67.03
CA THR A 5 -11.01 -2.27 -65.95
C THR A 5 -11.46 -2.89 -64.59
N TYR A 6 -12.01 -4.08 -64.62
CA TYR A 6 -12.46 -4.84 -63.44
C TYR A 6 -11.31 -5.27 -62.52
N ARG A 7 -10.09 -5.56 -63.06
CA ARG A 7 -8.91 -5.97 -62.24
C ARG A 7 -8.30 -4.82 -61.44
N LYS A 8 -8.50 -3.56 -61.87
CA LYS A 8 -8.00 -2.38 -61.15
C LYS A 8 -8.89 -2.03 -59.93
N TRP A 9 -10.16 -2.28 -59.99
CA TRP A 9 -11.13 -2.03 -58.90
C TRP A 9 -11.02 -3.10 -57.78
N VAL A 10 -10.73 -4.35 -58.08
CA VAL A 10 -10.53 -5.42 -57.09
C VAL A 10 -9.26 -5.20 -56.29
N LEU A 11 -8.19 -4.66 -56.92
CA LEU A 11 -6.95 -4.35 -56.19
C LEU A 11 -7.06 -3.09 -55.30
N CYS A 12 -7.88 -2.10 -55.68
CA CYS A 12 -8.19 -0.95 -54.83
C CYS A 12 -9.04 -1.33 -53.59
N PHE A 13 -9.98 -2.27 -53.73
CA PHE A 13 -10.82 -2.72 -52.61
C PHE A 13 -10.04 -3.61 -51.62
N LEU A 14 -9.06 -4.39 -52.07
CA LEU A 14 -8.19 -5.17 -51.18
C LEU A 14 -7.16 -4.29 -50.45
N GLY A 15 -6.72 -3.18 -51.04
CA GLY A 15 -5.81 -2.22 -50.39
C GLY A 15 -6.46 -1.35 -49.33
N MET A 16 -7.78 -1.07 -49.44
CA MET A 16 -8.50 -0.21 -48.52
C MET A 16 -8.97 -0.92 -47.24
N ASN A 17 -9.10 -2.26 -47.29
CA ASN A 17 -9.46 -3.04 -46.07
C ASN A 17 -8.30 -3.34 -45.14
N LEU A 18 -7.03 -3.19 -45.55
CA LEU A 18 -5.85 -3.45 -44.72
C LEU A 18 -5.44 -2.26 -43.84
N MET A 19 -5.95 -1.05 -44.11
CA MET A 19 -5.65 0.13 -43.27
C MET A 19 -6.62 0.37 -42.10
N PHE A 20 -7.78 -0.31 -42.08
CA PHE A 20 -8.78 -0.14 -41.00
C PHE A 20 -8.66 -1.17 -39.84
N VAL A 21 -7.93 -2.25 -40.04
CA VAL A 21 -7.83 -3.33 -39.06
C VAL A 21 -7.04 -2.90 -37.78
N PRO A 22 -5.94 -2.11 -37.83
CA PRO A 22 -5.22 -1.75 -36.63
C PRO A 22 -6.00 -0.83 -35.68
N SER A 23 -6.83 0.07 -36.21
CA SER A 23 -7.61 1.00 -35.37
C SER A 23 -8.78 0.31 -34.64
N LEU A 24 -9.42 -0.67 -35.26
CA LEU A 24 -10.49 -1.47 -34.66
C LEU A 24 -9.92 -2.39 -33.56
N VAL A 25 -8.78 -3.01 -33.80
CA VAL A 25 -8.10 -3.88 -32.82
C VAL A 25 -7.61 -3.07 -31.60
N SER A 26 -7.11 -1.84 -31.81
CA SER A 26 -6.69 -0.98 -30.70
C SER A 26 -7.88 -0.45 -29.89
N ALA A 27 -8.99 -0.10 -30.51
CA ALA A 27 -10.21 0.31 -29.84
C ALA A 27 -10.77 -0.82 -28.97
N GLN A 28 -10.94 -2.00 -29.54
CA GLN A 28 -11.43 -3.18 -28.82
C GLN A 28 -10.52 -3.57 -27.65
N ARG A 29 -9.18 -3.49 -27.82
CA ARG A 29 -8.23 -3.73 -26.73
C ARG A 29 -8.37 -2.73 -25.59
N ASN A 30 -8.62 -1.43 -25.90
CA ASN A 30 -8.84 -0.42 -24.88
C ASN A 30 -10.15 -0.63 -24.12
N ASP A 31 -11.21 -1.08 -24.80
CA ASP A 31 -12.50 -1.39 -24.17
C ASP A 31 -12.35 -2.58 -23.20
N GLU A 32 -11.66 -3.63 -23.63
CA GLU A 32 -11.37 -4.81 -22.80
C GLU A 32 -10.51 -4.43 -21.56
N ALA A 33 -9.46 -3.61 -21.75
CA ALA A 33 -8.63 -3.14 -20.64
C ALA A 33 -9.41 -2.28 -19.64
N THR A 34 -10.36 -1.47 -20.13
CA THR A 34 -11.24 -0.65 -19.28
C THR A 34 -12.19 -1.53 -18.47
N GLU A 35 -12.75 -2.57 -19.07
CA GLU A 35 -13.60 -3.54 -18.39
C GLU A 35 -12.82 -4.30 -17.31
N GLN A 36 -11.62 -4.80 -17.65
CA GLN A 36 -10.73 -5.50 -16.69
C GLN A 36 -10.35 -4.58 -15.52
N LEU A 37 -10.03 -3.32 -15.80
CA LEU A 37 -9.73 -2.35 -14.75
C LEU A 37 -10.94 -2.11 -13.84
N GLY A 38 -12.13 -1.96 -14.40
CA GLY A 38 -13.37 -1.84 -13.62
C GLY A 38 -13.59 -3.02 -12.69
N LYS A 39 -13.39 -4.23 -13.19
CA LYS A 39 -13.47 -5.47 -12.40
C LYS A 39 -12.42 -5.56 -11.31
N ALA A 40 -11.18 -5.16 -11.61
CA ALA A 40 -10.12 -5.10 -10.60
C ALA A 40 -10.46 -4.13 -9.45
N LEU A 41 -11.03 -2.96 -9.76
CA LEU A 41 -11.47 -1.99 -8.76
C LEU A 41 -12.64 -2.52 -7.91
N GLU A 42 -13.57 -3.24 -8.51
CA GLU A 42 -14.65 -3.91 -7.79
C GLU A 42 -14.09 -4.96 -6.81
N TYR A 43 -13.14 -5.77 -7.24
CA TYR A 43 -12.47 -6.73 -6.36
C TYR A 43 -11.68 -6.04 -5.25
N PHE A 44 -10.96 -4.96 -5.56
CA PHE A 44 -10.24 -4.19 -4.55
C PHE A 44 -11.17 -3.64 -3.46
N THR A 45 -12.28 -3.01 -3.86
CA THR A 45 -13.26 -2.45 -2.91
C THR A 45 -14.00 -3.53 -2.11
N SER A 46 -14.13 -4.72 -2.69
CA SER A 46 -14.71 -5.90 -2.03
C SER A 46 -13.68 -6.71 -1.22
N GLN A 47 -12.44 -6.19 -1.05
CA GLN A 47 -11.33 -6.83 -0.34
C GLN A 47 -10.93 -8.21 -0.92
N LYS A 48 -11.23 -8.47 -2.17
CA LYS A 48 -10.79 -9.65 -2.91
C LYS A 48 -9.43 -9.36 -3.56
N TYR A 49 -8.40 -9.25 -2.70
CA TYR A 49 -7.09 -8.77 -3.12
C TYR A 49 -6.38 -9.72 -4.06
N HIS A 50 -6.57 -11.01 -3.92
CA HIS A 50 -6.00 -12.01 -4.83
C HIS A 50 -6.51 -11.84 -6.26
N GLU A 51 -7.84 -11.77 -6.44
CA GLU A 51 -8.45 -11.60 -7.76
C GLU A 51 -8.10 -10.24 -8.37
N CYS A 52 -8.03 -9.20 -7.55
CA CYS A 52 -7.55 -7.90 -7.98
C CYS A 52 -6.10 -7.97 -8.48
N LEU A 53 -5.22 -8.62 -7.72
CA LEU A 53 -3.80 -8.79 -8.04
C LEU A 53 -3.61 -9.44 -9.40
N MET A 54 -4.30 -10.54 -9.66
CA MET A 54 -4.19 -11.27 -10.93
C MET A 54 -4.51 -10.38 -12.13
N ILE A 55 -5.63 -9.64 -12.07
CA ILE A 55 -6.02 -8.73 -13.15
C ILE A 55 -5.02 -7.58 -13.29
N MET A 56 -4.61 -6.96 -12.17
CA MET A 56 -3.71 -5.81 -12.20
C MET A 56 -2.32 -6.17 -12.72
N GLN A 57 -1.81 -7.36 -12.43
CA GLN A 57 -0.55 -7.87 -12.99
C GLN A 57 -0.64 -8.03 -14.51
N ASP A 58 -1.76 -8.52 -15.03
CA ASP A 58 -1.94 -8.68 -16.48
C ASP A 58 -2.10 -7.33 -17.19
N LEU A 59 -2.77 -6.37 -16.55
CA LEU A 59 -2.85 -5.00 -17.04
C LEU A 59 -1.47 -4.31 -17.06
N GLU A 60 -0.64 -4.51 -16.03
CA GLU A 60 0.69 -3.91 -15.95
C GLU A 60 1.63 -4.41 -17.05
N LYS A 61 1.53 -5.68 -17.47
CA LYS A 61 2.33 -6.23 -18.59
C LYS A 61 2.05 -5.52 -19.91
N GLN A 62 0.86 -4.96 -20.08
CA GLN A 62 0.38 -4.40 -21.33
C GLN A 62 0.32 -2.86 -21.30
N TYR A 63 0.13 -2.27 -20.12
CA TYR A 63 -0.12 -0.84 -19.94
C TYR A 63 0.73 -0.26 -18.83
N ARG A 64 1.07 1.02 -18.96
CA ARG A 64 1.68 1.77 -17.87
C ARG A 64 0.60 2.19 -16.87
N LEU A 65 0.57 1.56 -15.72
CA LEU A 65 -0.35 1.92 -14.64
C LEU A 65 -0.04 3.31 -14.09
N ASN A 66 -1.09 4.09 -13.81
CA ASN A 66 -0.94 5.36 -13.09
C ASN A 66 -0.56 5.11 -11.61
N PRO A 67 -0.08 6.13 -10.87
CA PRO A 67 0.36 5.96 -9.49
C PRO A 67 -0.68 5.37 -8.55
N ARG A 68 -1.97 5.72 -8.71
CA ARG A 68 -3.04 5.19 -7.85
C ARG A 68 -3.23 3.67 -8.06
N TYR A 69 -3.21 3.22 -9.32
CA TYR A 69 -3.34 1.78 -9.61
C TYR A 69 -2.09 1.00 -9.19
N LYS A 70 -0.91 1.62 -9.25
CA LYS A 70 0.31 1.04 -8.65
C LYS A 70 0.17 0.88 -7.14
N ALA A 71 -0.42 1.87 -6.46
CA ALA A 71 -0.69 1.75 -5.02
C ALA A 71 -1.68 0.60 -4.72
N TYR A 72 -2.74 0.44 -5.52
CA TYR A 72 -3.65 -0.70 -5.38
C TYR A 72 -2.93 -2.03 -5.57
N LEU A 73 -2.08 -2.12 -6.59
CA LEU A 73 -1.26 -3.31 -6.84
C LEU A 73 -0.35 -3.60 -5.63
N GLY A 74 0.30 -2.59 -5.09
CA GLY A 74 1.13 -2.72 -3.88
C GLY A 74 0.33 -3.17 -2.65
N VAL A 75 -0.89 -2.68 -2.47
CA VAL A 75 -1.78 -3.15 -1.39
C VAL A 75 -2.21 -4.60 -1.61
N CYS A 76 -2.52 -5.00 -2.84
CA CYS A 76 -2.84 -6.40 -3.12
C CYS A 76 -1.67 -7.33 -2.78
N TYR A 77 -0.43 -6.98 -3.15
CA TYR A 77 0.75 -7.72 -2.75
C TYR A 77 0.92 -7.80 -1.21
N TYR A 78 0.64 -6.71 -0.48
CA TYR A 78 0.69 -6.71 0.98
C TYR A 78 -0.27 -7.76 1.58
N TYR A 79 -1.49 -7.85 1.08
CA TYR A 79 -2.47 -8.83 1.56
C TYR A 79 -2.17 -10.26 1.12
N GLU A 80 -1.39 -10.44 0.04
CA GLU A 80 -0.85 -11.74 -0.40
C GLU A 80 0.50 -12.07 0.27
N TRP A 81 0.92 -11.26 1.26
CA TRP A 81 2.17 -11.43 2.03
C TRP A 81 3.45 -11.36 1.20
N ASP A 82 3.38 -10.86 -0.02
CA ASP A 82 4.54 -10.54 -0.85
C ASP A 82 5.02 -9.11 -0.53
N TYR A 83 5.71 -8.99 0.60
CA TYR A 83 6.10 -7.71 1.17
C TYR A 83 7.16 -6.99 0.35
N GLU A 84 8.01 -7.70 -0.39
CA GLU A 84 9.00 -7.11 -1.28
C GLU A 84 8.33 -6.36 -2.43
N HIS A 85 7.39 -6.98 -3.13
CA HIS A 85 6.65 -6.32 -4.20
C HIS A 85 5.73 -5.22 -3.63
N ALA A 86 5.07 -5.45 -2.52
CA ALA A 86 4.26 -4.44 -1.85
C ALA A 86 5.07 -3.17 -1.57
N ASN A 87 6.24 -3.30 -0.93
CA ASN A 87 7.13 -2.18 -0.64
C ASN A 87 7.61 -1.48 -1.91
N LYS A 88 8.01 -2.24 -2.93
CA LYS A 88 8.45 -1.67 -4.22
C LYS A 88 7.39 -0.76 -4.84
N TYR A 89 6.16 -1.27 -5.01
CA TYR A 89 5.08 -0.52 -5.66
C TYR A 89 4.59 0.66 -4.81
N LEU A 90 4.46 0.48 -3.50
CA LEU A 90 4.01 1.54 -2.60
C LEU A 90 5.04 2.66 -2.46
N THR A 91 6.33 2.33 -2.37
CA THR A 91 7.40 3.33 -2.31
C THR A 91 7.45 4.17 -3.60
N GLU A 92 7.21 3.57 -4.77
CA GLU A 92 7.13 4.29 -6.04
C GLU A 92 5.88 5.18 -6.14
N ALA A 93 4.73 4.67 -5.66
CA ALA A 93 3.43 5.32 -5.85
C ALA A 93 3.17 6.47 -4.86
N ILE A 94 3.43 6.27 -3.58
CA ILE A 94 3.04 7.18 -2.48
C ILE A 94 3.45 8.64 -2.72
N PRO A 95 4.68 8.98 -3.16
CA PRO A 95 5.07 10.38 -3.40
C PRO A 95 4.23 11.08 -4.45
N GLN A 96 3.63 10.34 -5.38
CA GLN A 96 2.82 10.86 -6.48
C GLN A 96 1.33 11.02 -6.12
N LEU A 97 0.93 10.65 -4.89
CA LEU A 97 -0.46 10.65 -4.44
C LEU A 97 -0.77 11.84 -3.50
N ALA A 98 0.03 12.88 -3.49
CA ALA A 98 -0.12 14.02 -2.57
C ALA A 98 -1.49 14.73 -2.65
N LEU A 99 -2.16 14.69 -3.80
CA LEU A 99 -3.46 15.31 -4.04
C LEU A 99 -4.66 14.42 -3.65
N PHE A 100 -4.43 13.16 -3.28
CA PHE A 100 -5.50 12.26 -2.87
C PHE A 100 -5.92 12.50 -1.42
N ALA A 101 -7.12 12.02 -1.06
CA ALA A 101 -7.67 12.19 0.27
C ALA A 101 -6.70 11.69 1.37
N PRO A 102 -6.56 12.43 2.49
CA PRO A 102 -5.63 12.06 3.55
C PRO A 102 -5.80 10.62 4.03
N HIS A 103 -7.02 10.19 4.29
CA HIS A 103 -7.30 8.85 4.78
C HIS A 103 -6.96 7.75 3.75
N GLU A 104 -7.19 7.99 2.44
CA GLU A 104 -6.75 7.06 1.39
C GLU A 104 -5.22 6.91 1.41
N ARG A 105 -4.50 8.02 1.56
CA ARG A 105 -3.03 8.03 1.65
C ARG A 105 -2.52 7.33 2.90
N SER A 106 -3.19 7.49 4.05
CA SER A 106 -2.82 6.81 5.29
C SER A 106 -2.82 5.29 5.14
N PHE A 107 -3.78 4.75 4.40
CA PHE A 107 -3.86 3.32 4.12
C PHE A 107 -2.65 2.80 3.31
N TYR A 108 -2.17 3.57 2.33
CA TYR A 108 -0.97 3.20 1.58
C TYR A 108 0.30 3.28 2.44
N TYR A 109 0.41 4.31 3.29
CA TYR A 109 1.51 4.39 4.25
C TYR A 109 1.51 3.22 5.23
N TRP A 110 0.33 2.84 5.73
CA TRP A 110 0.18 1.66 6.59
C TRP A 110 0.64 0.39 5.90
N ALA A 111 0.15 0.09 4.71
CA ALA A 111 0.51 -1.11 3.97
C ALA A 111 2.01 -1.18 3.66
N ASN A 112 2.64 -0.03 3.35
CA ASN A 112 4.08 0.04 3.12
C ASN A 112 4.87 -0.17 4.42
N ALA A 113 4.44 0.47 5.51
CA ALA A 113 5.06 0.32 6.82
C ALA A 113 5.00 -1.13 7.34
N GLU A 114 3.82 -1.78 7.22
CA GLU A 114 3.64 -3.19 7.58
C GLU A 114 4.49 -4.12 6.70
N SER A 115 4.62 -3.83 5.41
CA SER A 115 5.49 -4.58 4.51
C SER A 115 6.95 -4.49 4.96
N LEU A 116 7.44 -3.29 5.22
CA LEU A 116 8.80 -3.06 5.72
C LEU A 116 9.02 -3.69 7.10
N PHE A 117 8.02 -3.62 7.98
CA PHE A 117 8.08 -4.24 9.31
C PHE A 117 8.23 -5.77 9.22
N ASN A 118 7.44 -6.42 8.37
CA ASN A 118 7.53 -7.87 8.14
C ASN A 118 8.84 -8.28 7.46
N LEU A 119 9.45 -7.39 6.65
CA LEU A 119 10.80 -7.56 6.11
C LEU A 119 11.91 -7.24 7.14
N GLN A 120 11.56 -6.96 8.40
CA GLN A 120 12.48 -6.57 9.49
C GLN A 120 13.26 -5.28 9.20
N LYS A 121 12.80 -4.44 8.28
CA LYS A 121 13.38 -3.13 7.94
C LYS A 121 12.81 -2.03 8.83
N TYR A 122 13.00 -2.17 10.14
CA TYR A 122 12.36 -1.32 11.15
C TYR A 122 12.72 0.16 11.03
N LYS A 123 13.96 0.46 10.63
CA LYS A 123 14.42 1.83 10.40
C LYS A 123 13.71 2.51 9.23
N GLU A 124 13.33 1.74 8.23
CA GLU A 124 12.59 2.22 7.06
C GLU A 124 11.08 2.24 7.32
N ALA A 125 10.57 1.33 8.16
CA ALA A 125 9.15 1.25 8.53
C ALA A 125 8.71 2.44 9.39
N SER A 126 9.53 2.87 10.37
CA SER A 126 9.19 3.95 11.30
C SER A 126 8.71 5.23 10.60
N PRO A 127 9.43 5.82 9.65
CA PRO A 127 8.97 7.04 8.98
C PRO A 127 7.67 6.84 8.17
N MET A 128 7.34 5.63 7.75
CA MET A 128 6.07 5.34 7.08
C MET A 128 4.89 5.37 8.06
N TYR A 129 5.04 4.76 9.26
CA TYR A 129 4.03 4.88 10.32
C TYR A 129 3.87 6.34 10.79
N GLU A 130 4.98 7.07 10.96
CA GLU A 130 4.94 8.50 11.33
C GLU A 130 4.20 9.33 10.28
N ALA A 131 4.43 9.09 8.99
CA ALA A 131 3.74 9.78 7.90
C ALA A 131 2.24 9.45 7.81
N MET A 132 1.83 8.27 8.30
CA MET A 132 0.42 7.88 8.39
C MET A 132 -0.33 8.70 9.45
N LEU A 133 0.27 8.96 10.62
CA LEU A 133 -0.39 9.51 11.81
C LEU A 133 -1.19 10.82 11.58
N PRO A 134 -0.70 11.82 10.83
CA PRO A 134 -1.47 13.03 10.55
C PRO A 134 -2.58 12.83 9.51
N LEU A 135 -2.66 11.69 8.86
CA LEU A 135 -3.55 11.41 7.74
C LEU A 135 -4.70 10.46 8.11
N CYS A 136 -4.50 9.63 9.14
CA CYS A 136 -5.45 8.61 9.57
C CYS A 136 -6.45 9.13 10.60
N TYR A 137 -7.50 8.36 10.85
CA TYR A 137 -8.46 8.65 11.90
C TYR A 137 -7.87 8.41 13.29
N GLU A 138 -8.43 9.07 14.31
CA GLU A 138 -7.96 8.97 15.70
C GLU A 138 -7.97 7.53 16.24
N ASN A 139 -8.98 6.74 15.86
CA ASN A 139 -9.09 5.34 16.27
C ASN A 139 -8.13 4.37 15.54
N GLU A 140 -7.39 4.84 14.54
CA GLU A 140 -6.36 4.08 13.82
C GLU A 140 -4.96 4.35 14.38
N LYS A 141 -4.75 5.50 15.01
CA LYS A 141 -3.47 5.90 15.60
C LYS A 141 -2.90 4.91 16.62
N PRO A 142 -3.71 4.27 17.48
CA PRO A 142 -3.18 3.32 18.47
C PRO A 142 -2.33 2.21 17.84
N ASP A 143 -2.77 1.65 16.71
CA ASP A 143 -2.02 0.60 16.01
C ASP A 143 -0.69 1.13 15.44
N ALA A 144 -0.67 2.36 14.90
CA ALA A 144 0.56 2.97 14.41
C ALA A 144 1.58 3.22 15.54
N TYR A 145 1.14 3.77 16.69
CA TYR A 145 2.00 3.94 17.86
C TYR A 145 2.51 2.60 18.39
N TYR A 146 1.66 1.60 18.44
CA TYR A 146 2.05 0.25 18.84
C TYR A 146 3.16 -0.32 17.93
N ARG A 147 3.02 -0.18 16.62
CA ARG A 147 4.04 -0.62 15.65
C ARG A 147 5.33 0.19 15.75
N LEU A 148 5.23 1.50 15.93
CA LEU A 148 6.39 2.37 16.18
C LEU A 148 7.14 1.94 17.46
N GLY A 149 6.41 1.60 18.52
CA GLY A 149 6.99 1.04 19.74
C GLY A 149 7.84 -0.20 19.45
N PHE A 150 7.36 -1.13 18.64
CA PHE A 150 8.13 -2.30 18.22
C PHE A 150 9.29 -1.96 17.28
N CYS A 151 9.11 -1.03 16.34
CA CYS A 151 10.23 -0.59 15.50
C CYS A 151 11.38 -0.07 16.37
N HIS A 152 11.09 0.81 17.34
CA HIS A 152 12.10 1.32 18.26
C HIS A 152 12.69 0.21 19.15
N LEU A 153 11.86 -0.73 19.61
CA LEU A 153 12.30 -1.87 20.42
C LEU A 153 13.34 -2.71 19.67
N PHE A 154 13.04 -3.07 18.41
CA PHE A 154 13.95 -3.88 17.59
C PHE A 154 15.20 -3.12 17.12
N MET A 155 15.17 -1.78 17.16
CA MET A 155 16.34 -0.93 16.95
C MET A 155 17.10 -0.63 18.25
N GLU A 156 16.74 -1.26 19.37
CA GLU A 156 17.29 -1.04 20.70
C GLU A 156 17.17 0.41 21.23
N ASN A 157 16.27 1.20 20.62
CA ASN A 157 15.91 2.53 21.10
C ASN A 157 14.85 2.42 22.21
N TRP A 158 15.31 2.08 23.42
CA TRP A 158 14.43 1.78 24.56
C TRP A 158 13.56 2.97 24.99
N VAL A 159 14.12 4.19 24.93
CA VAL A 159 13.38 5.42 25.25
C VAL A 159 12.33 5.73 24.18
N GLY A 160 12.68 5.58 22.91
CA GLY A 160 11.73 5.71 21.82
C GLY A 160 10.60 4.70 21.93
N ALA A 161 10.93 3.42 22.17
CA ALA A 161 9.94 2.35 22.34
C ALA A 161 8.97 2.65 23.51
N TRP A 162 9.49 3.09 24.65
CA TRP A 162 8.72 3.50 25.81
C TRP A 162 7.72 4.61 25.46
N ASN A 163 8.19 5.67 24.81
CA ASN A 163 7.36 6.81 24.47
C ASN A 163 6.23 6.43 23.49
N GLU A 164 6.52 5.60 22.49
CA GLU A 164 5.50 5.17 21.54
C GLU A 164 4.49 4.19 22.18
N PHE A 165 4.91 3.29 23.06
CA PHE A 165 3.97 2.44 23.80
C PHE A 165 3.11 3.23 24.79
N LEU A 166 3.60 4.31 25.41
CA LEU A 166 2.77 5.21 26.21
C LEU A 166 1.67 5.87 25.37
N LYS A 167 2.03 6.38 24.18
CA LYS A 167 1.05 6.95 23.24
C LYS A 167 0.04 5.90 22.79
N ALA A 168 0.50 4.67 22.52
CA ALA A 168 -0.38 3.56 22.15
C ALA A 168 -1.38 3.25 23.26
N GLN A 169 -0.92 3.16 24.52
CA GLN A 169 -1.76 2.90 25.69
C GLN A 169 -2.85 3.97 25.83
N ASP A 170 -2.46 5.25 25.85
CA ASP A 170 -3.41 6.37 25.95
C ASP A 170 -4.42 6.36 24.80
N ALA A 171 -3.96 6.17 23.58
CA ALA A 171 -4.82 6.18 22.40
C ALA A 171 -5.77 4.97 22.34
N TYR A 172 -5.33 3.76 22.74
CA TYR A 172 -6.22 2.61 22.88
C TYR A 172 -7.30 2.85 23.92
N GLN A 173 -6.93 3.33 25.11
CA GLN A 173 -7.88 3.63 26.18
C GLN A 173 -8.88 4.70 25.77
N LYS A 174 -8.44 5.71 25.03
CA LYS A 174 -9.30 6.83 24.63
C LYS A 174 -10.23 6.52 23.47
N TYR A 175 -9.77 5.76 22.47
CA TYR A 175 -10.47 5.63 21.19
C TYR A 175 -10.94 4.19 20.90
N ARG A 176 -10.40 3.18 21.58
CA ARG A 176 -10.68 1.77 21.31
C ARG A 176 -10.72 0.92 22.59
N ASP A 177 -11.25 1.47 23.68
CA ASP A 177 -11.46 0.70 24.93
C ASP A 177 -12.68 -0.20 24.80
N THR A 178 -12.50 -1.28 24.06
CA THR A 178 -13.51 -2.29 23.76
C THR A 178 -13.05 -3.68 24.20
N PRO A 179 -13.97 -4.62 24.54
CA PRO A 179 -13.59 -5.94 25.03
C PRO A 179 -12.62 -6.72 24.15
N ASP A 180 -12.72 -6.57 22.83
CA ASP A 180 -11.84 -7.22 21.86
C ASP A 180 -10.42 -6.62 21.86
N MET A 181 -10.24 -5.39 22.33
CA MET A 181 -8.93 -4.71 22.39
C MET A 181 -8.23 -4.88 23.75
N GLN A 182 -8.88 -5.41 24.78
CA GLN A 182 -8.29 -5.56 26.12
C GLN A 182 -6.98 -6.35 26.12
N ALA A 183 -6.90 -7.43 25.34
CA ALA A 183 -5.67 -8.21 25.24
C ALA A 183 -4.50 -7.38 24.68
N ARG A 184 -4.77 -6.49 23.71
CA ARG A 184 -3.79 -5.57 23.15
C ARG A 184 -3.34 -4.50 24.17
N ILE A 185 -4.29 -3.93 24.90
CA ILE A 185 -4.02 -2.95 25.97
C ILE A 185 -3.13 -3.59 27.05
N ILE A 186 -3.47 -4.80 27.51
CA ILE A 186 -2.66 -5.54 28.47
C ILE A 186 -1.25 -5.81 27.92
N GLN A 187 -1.14 -6.21 26.66
CA GLN A 187 0.16 -6.41 26.02
C GLN A 187 1.02 -5.14 26.04
N VAL A 188 0.43 -3.98 25.73
CA VAL A 188 1.14 -2.68 25.80
C VAL A 188 1.61 -2.40 27.22
N CYS A 189 0.78 -2.66 28.27
CA CYS A 189 1.18 -2.52 29.65
C CYS A 189 2.40 -3.40 29.98
N HIS A 190 2.38 -4.66 29.57
CA HIS A 190 3.53 -5.57 29.79
C HIS A 190 4.80 -5.10 29.09
N MET A 191 4.68 -4.52 27.87
CA MET A 191 5.83 -3.92 27.19
C MET A 191 6.41 -2.74 27.96
N LEU A 192 5.56 -1.87 28.49
CA LEU A 192 5.97 -0.75 29.35
C LEU A 192 6.65 -1.26 30.64
N ASP A 193 6.06 -2.23 31.34
CA ASP A 193 6.65 -2.79 32.55
C ASP A 193 8.04 -3.41 32.28
N GLY A 194 8.19 -4.12 31.17
CA GLY A 194 9.47 -4.72 30.77
C GLY A 194 10.55 -3.69 30.36
N LEU A 195 10.14 -2.54 29.81
CA LEU A 195 11.06 -1.47 29.41
C LEU A 195 11.48 -0.56 30.55
N LYS A 196 10.65 -0.42 31.58
CA LYS A 196 10.84 0.52 32.70
C LYS A 196 12.23 0.48 33.32
N PRO A 197 12.82 -0.68 33.67
CA PRO A 197 14.17 -0.72 34.27
C PRO A 197 15.26 -0.19 33.33
N LYS A 198 15.17 -0.50 32.02
CA LYS A 198 16.12 -0.04 31.01
C LYS A 198 16.08 1.48 30.84
N VAL A 199 14.86 2.04 30.74
CA VAL A 199 14.65 3.49 30.56
C VAL A 199 15.14 4.25 31.79
N ILE A 200 14.82 3.79 32.99
CA ILE A 200 15.31 4.40 34.25
C ILE A 200 16.83 4.38 34.30
N GLY A 201 17.48 3.25 33.96
CA GLY A 201 18.93 3.13 33.93
C GLY A 201 19.59 4.14 32.97
N ILE A 202 19.00 4.37 31.78
CA ILE A 202 19.50 5.34 30.82
C ILE A 202 19.36 6.76 31.36
N VAL A 203 18.18 7.14 31.87
CA VAL A 203 17.92 8.47 32.41
C VAL A 203 18.87 8.80 33.58
N ILE A 204 19.11 7.84 34.51
CA ILE A 204 20.04 8.03 35.60
C ILE A 204 21.49 8.20 35.09
N SER A 205 21.88 7.40 34.09
CA SER A 205 23.22 7.51 33.49
C SER A 205 23.46 8.87 32.84
N ASP A 206 22.45 9.44 32.21
CA ASP A 206 22.56 10.75 31.55
C ASP A 206 22.53 11.93 32.53
N LEU A 207 21.88 11.76 33.70
CA LEU A 207 21.89 12.76 34.78
C LEU A 207 23.22 12.81 35.54
N LEU A 208 23.99 11.73 35.47
CA LEU A 208 25.29 11.61 36.19
C LEU A 208 26.51 12.02 35.32
N LYS A 209 26.29 12.38 34.05
CA LYS A 209 27.33 12.90 33.14
C LYS A 209 27.42 14.42 33.20
#